data_d8befc6e297d1e2644546806ce612f15
#
_entry.id   d8befc6e297d1e2644546806ce612f15
#
_cell.length_a   1.000
_cell.length_b   1.000
_cell.length_c   1.000
_cell.angle_alpha   90.00
_cell.angle_beta   90.00
_cell.angle_gamma   90.00
#
_symmetry.space_group_name_H-M   'P 1'
#
loop_
_entity.id
_entity.type
_entity.pdbx_description
1 polymer ?
#
loop_
_entity_poly.entity_id
_entity_poly.type
_entity_poly.pdbx_seq_one_letter_code
_entity_poly.pdbx_strand_id
1 'polypeptide(L)'
;MAFLDYLVQKGIFGSAELDTIIEESADTGDIDPALQKRGIDEDKLLNLKAEYYNIPVKNIDPEALSIDLLRYIPEESALHYHFIPVGFADGVLQVGMVDPDNLESRDALQFIASKLNIPFKIFLISKSNFNAVLENYKSLTGEVHKALSELEGELTPLTETSHGISKPVKDAHTREAPEDIFYQE
;
A
#
# COMPACT_ATOMS: atom_id res chain seq x y z
N MET A 1 6.89 -10.70 21.35
CA MET A 1 7.23 -11.57 22.53
C MET A 1 5.98 -12.24 23.07
N ALA A 2 4.96 -11.52 23.49
CA ALA A 2 3.77 -12.12 24.12
C ALA A 2 3.03 -13.21 23.31
N PHE A 3 3.01 -13.10 21.97
CA PHE A 3 2.40 -14.13 21.14
C PHE A 3 3.20 -15.44 21.12
N LEU A 4 4.52 -15.38 21.10
CA LEU A 4 5.38 -16.57 21.19
C LEU A 4 5.22 -17.29 22.54
N ASP A 5 5.12 -16.53 23.64
CA ASP A 5 4.86 -17.11 24.96
C ASP A 5 3.50 -17.82 25.01
N TYR A 6 2.49 -17.24 24.36
CA TYR A 6 1.19 -17.88 24.20
C TYR A 6 1.28 -19.21 23.44
N LEU A 7 2.08 -19.28 22.36
CA LEU A 7 2.28 -20.54 21.63
C LEU A 7 2.96 -21.61 22.46
N VAL A 8 3.92 -21.23 23.32
CA VAL A 8 4.54 -22.15 24.29
C VAL A 8 3.52 -22.64 25.32
N GLN A 9 2.70 -21.74 25.88
CA GLN A 9 1.64 -22.11 26.83
C GLN A 9 0.62 -23.08 26.20
N LYS A 10 0.34 -22.93 24.91
CA LYS A 10 -0.51 -23.84 24.15
C LYS A 10 0.18 -25.19 23.82
N GLY A 11 1.47 -25.35 24.13
CA GLY A 11 2.24 -26.55 23.84
C GLY A 11 2.51 -26.77 22.34
N ILE A 12 2.52 -25.69 21.56
CA ILE A 12 2.79 -25.75 20.11
C ILE A 12 4.28 -26.06 19.88
N PHE A 13 5.16 -25.48 20.70
CA PHE A 13 6.59 -25.78 20.75
C PHE A 13 7.15 -25.53 22.15
N GLY A 14 8.38 -25.98 22.39
CA GLY A 14 9.04 -25.84 23.70
C GLY A 14 9.71 -24.47 23.86
N SER A 15 9.94 -24.09 25.13
CA SER A 15 10.63 -22.83 25.45
C SER A 15 12.05 -22.76 24.89
N ALA A 16 12.71 -23.90 24.69
CA ALA A 16 14.05 -23.96 24.08
C ALA A 16 14.09 -23.53 22.62
N GLU A 17 12.95 -23.60 21.91
CA GLU A 17 12.84 -23.19 20.51
C GLU A 17 12.57 -21.69 20.35
N LEU A 18 12.13 -21.02 21.43
CA LEU A 18 11.85 -19.56 21.43
C LEU A 18 13.04 -18.75 20.98
N ASP A 19 14.20 -18.98 21.59
CA ASP A 19 15.41 -18.21 21.29
C ASP A 19 15.81 -18.35 19.83
N THR A 20 15.69 -19.58 19.28
CA THR A 20 15.98 -19.84 17.88
C THR A 20 14.99 -19.15 16.94
N ILE A 21 13.70 -19.10 17.28
CA ILE A 21 12.67 -18.40 16.49
C ILE A 21 12.96 -16.90 16.49
N ILE A 22 13.31 -16.34 17.63
CA ILE A 22 13.64 -14.91 17.77
C ILE A 22 14.89 -14.59 16.95
N GLU A 23 15.95 -15.39 17.02
CA GLU A 23 17.16 -15.21 16.23
C GLU A 23 16.89 -15.31 14.72
N GLU A 24 16.11 -16.30 14.26
CA GLU A 24 15.75 -16.47 12.85
C GLU A 24 14.88 -15.32 12.31
N SER A 25 14.15 -14.65 13.17
CA SER A 25 13.28 -13.52 12.80
C SER A 25 13.91 -12.13 13.05
N ALA A 26 15.09 -12.07 13.62
CA ALA A 26 15.72 -10.81 14.04
C ALA A 26 15.94 -9.82 12.89
N ASP A 27 16.34 -10.33 11.72
CA ASP A 27 16.62 -9.50 10.53
C ASP A 27 15.36 -8.93 9.87
N THR A 28 14.26 -9.69 9.91
CA THR A 28 13.01 -9.34 9.21
C THR A 28 11.94 -8.76 10.14
N GLY A 29 12.04 -9.03 11.43
CA GLY A 29 10.98 -8.76 12.40
C GLY A 29 9.72 -9.63 12.23
N ASP A 30 9.73 -10.56 11.26
CA ASP A 30 8.60 -11.42 10.89
C ASP A 30 8.84 -12.84 11.39
N ILE A 31 8.06 -13.27 12.37
CA ILE A 31 8.18 -14.62 12.98
C ILE A 31 7.50 -15.72 12.15
N ASP A 32 6.61 -15.33 11.22
CA ASP A 32 5.79 -16.29 10.48
C ASP A 32 6.63 -17.30 9.69
N PRO A 33 7.68 -16.90 8.95
CA PRO A 33 8.54 -17.86 8.24
C PRO A 33 9.23 -18.86 9.17
N ALA A 34 9.66 -18.42 10.35
CA ALA A 34 10.32 -19.28 11.33
C ALA A 34 9.36 -20.31 11.93
N LEU A 35 8.08 -19.93 12.14
CA LEU A 35 7.03 -20.81 12.61
C LEU A 35 6.59 -21.81 11.52
N GLN A 36 6.51 -21.37 10.26
CA GLN A 36 6.18 -22.24 9.12
C GLN A 36 7.23 -23.34 8.90
N LYS A 37 8.53 -23.03 9.05
CA LYS A 37 9.62 -24.03 9.01
C LYS A 37 9.46 -25.13 10.06
N ARG A 38 8.76 -24.84 11.15
CA ARG A 38 8.45 -25.78 12.24
C ARG A 38 7.12 -26.52 12.06
N GLY A 39 6.52 -26.44 10.86
CA GLY A 39 5.31 -27.16 10.49
C GLY A 39 4.00 -26.51 10.95
N ILE A 40 4.03 -25.23 11.32
CA ILE A 40 2.82 -24.45 11.53
C ILE A 40 2.44 -23.83 10.18
N ASP A 41 1.43 -24.38 9.51
CA ASP A 41 0.93 -23.83 8.26
C ASP A 41 0.27 -22.45 8.45
N GLU A 42 0.07 -21.72 7.35
CA GLU A 42 -0.46 -20.36 7.36
C GLU A 42 -1.85 -20.29 7.99
N ASP A 43 -2.73 -21.24 7.68
CA ASP A 43 -4.10 -21.24 8.21
C ASP A 43 -4.11 -21.50 9.72
N LYS A 44 -3.29 -22.43 10.21
CA LYS A 44 -3.14 -22.71 11.63
C LYS A 44 -2.58 -21.51 12.36
N LEU A 45 -1.56 -20.86 11.79
CA LEU A 45 -0.96 -19.65 12.36
C LEU A 45 -1.97 -18.51 12.42
N LEU A 46 -2.75 -18.31 11.36
CA LEU A 46 -3.81 -17.32 11.28
C LEU A 46 -4.87 -17.54 12.38
N ASN A 47 -5.29 -18.78 12.58
CA ASN A 47 -6.25 -19.12 13.62
C ASN A 47 -5.68 -18.92 15.05
N LEU A 48 -4.42 -19.25 15.28
CA LEU A 48 -3.73 -19.00 16.55
C LEU A 48 -3.61 -17.51 16.86
N LYS A 49 -3.29 -16.69 15.85
CA LYS A 49 -3.28 -15.24 15.97
C LYS A 49 -4.68 -14.69 16.26
N ALA A 50 -5.70 -15.20 15.56
CA ALA A 50 -7.09 -14.78 15.76
C ALA A 50 -7.57 -15.04 17.19
N GLU A 51 -7.23 -16.20 17.75
CA GLU A 51 -7.54 -16.56 19.13
C GLU A 51 -6.80 -15.65 20.12
N TYR A 52 -5.51 -15.45 19.91
CA TYR A 52 -4.67 -14.65 20.78
C TYR A 52 -5.10 -13.18 20.83
N TYR A 53 -5.34 -12.56 19.67
CA TYR A 53 -5.74 -11.15 19.55
C TYR A 53 -7.23 -10.93 19.72
N ASN A 54 -8.02 -11.99 19.78
CA ASN A 54 -9.49 -11.94 19.80
C ASN A 54 -10.05 -11.14 18.59
N ILE A 55 -9.46 -11.33 17.43
CA ILE A 55 -9.86 -10.70 16.16
C ILE A 55 -10.35 -11.78 15.20
N PRO A 56 -11.55 -11.64 14.60
CA PRO A 56 -12.08 -12.66 13.70
C PRO A 56 -11.24 -12.76 12.42
N VAL A 57 -11.07 -13.99 11.93
CA VAL A 57 -10.48 -14.25 10.61
C VAL A 57 -11.51 -13.95 9.53
N LYS A 58 -11.05 -13.38 8.43
CA LYS A 58 -11.83 -13.25 7.21
C LYS A 58 -11.08 -13.88 6.03
N ASN A 59 -11.70 -14.88 5.43
CA ASN A 59 -11.24 -15.39 4.16
C ASN A 59 -11.71 -14.44 3.04
N ILE A 60 -10.82 -14.14 2.11
CA ILE A 60 -11.02 -13.16 1.06
C ILE A 60 -10.94 -13.89 -0.27
N ASP A 61 -11.89 -13.59 -1.14
CA ASP A 61 -11.75 -13.84 -2.57
C ASP A 61 -11.21 -12.55 -3.22
N PRO A 62 -9.94 -12.50 -3.63
CA PRO A 62 -9.35 -11.30 -4.20
C PRO A 62 -10.07 -10.80 -5.46
N GLU A 63 -10.63 -11.73 -6.25
CA GLU A 63 -11.33 -11.40 -7.50
C GLU A 63 -12.71 -10.78 -7.26
N ALA A 64 -13.30 -11.04 -6.09
CA ALA A 64 -14.60 -10.49 -5.70
C ALA A 64 -14.53 -9.07 -5.13
N LEU A 65 -13.32 -8.54 -4.88
CA LEU A 65 -13.16 -7.19 -4.34
C LEU A 65 -13.37 -6.15 -5.44
N SER A 66 -14.29 -5.22 -5.19
CA SER A 66 -14.52 -4.14 -6.14
C SER A 66 -13.41 -3.09 -6.09
N ILE A 67 -13.14 -2.48 -7.24
CA ILE A 67 -12.21 -1.36 -7.39
C ILE A 67 -12.57 -0.19 -6.46
N ASP A 68 -13.86 0.10 -6.33
CA ASP A 68 -14.33 1.19 -5.46
C ASP A 68 -14.03 0.92 -3.98
N LEU A 69 -14.02 -0.35 -3.58
CA LEU A 69 -13.61 -0.72 -2.23
C LEU A 69 -12.12 -0.45 -2.00
N LEU A 70 -11.27 -0.79 -2.98
CA LEU A 70 -9.82 -0.59 -2.86
C LEU A 70 -9.44 0.90 -2.72
N ARG A 71 -10.24 1.81 -3.23
CA ARG A 71 -10.01 3.26 -3.13
C ARG A 71 -10.11 3.83 -1.72
N TYR A 72 -10.74 3.12 -0.77
CA TYR A 72 -10.79 3.58 0.63
C TYR A 72 -9.42 3.62 1.30
N ILE A 73 -8.50 2.75 0.86
CA ILE A 73 -7.13 2.67 1.38
C ILE A 73 -6.18 2.79 0.19
N PRO A 74 -5.33 3.84 0.14
CA PRO A 74 -4.33 3.98 -0.92
C PRO A 74 -3.35 2.80 -0.95
N GLU A 75 -2.89 2.40 -2.15
CA GLU A 75 -1.93 1.31 -2.35
C GLU A 75 -0.67 1.46 -1.49
N GLU A 76 -0.10 2.68 -1.44
CA GLU A 76 1.07 2.98 -0.62
C GLU A 76 0.85 2.69 0.86
N SER A 77 -0.34 3.05 1.38
CA SER A 77 -0.71 2.76 2.76
C SER A 77 -0.92 1.27 2.99
N ALA A 78 -1.56 0.58 2.04
CA ALA A 78 -1.75 -0.86 2.10
C ALA A 78 -0.41 -1.60 2.15
N LEU A 79 0.52 -1.24 1.28
CA LEU A 79 1.87 -1.81 1.23
C LEU A 79 2.68 -1.54 2.49
N HIS A 80 2.67 -0.30 2.98
CA HIS A 80 3.50 0.09 4.11
C HIS A 80 3.00 -0.49 5.43
N TYR A 81 1.69 -0.48 5.64
CA TYR A 81 1.08 -0.87 6.91
C TYR A 81 0.49 -2.29 6.92
N HIS A 82 0.57 -3.03 5.83
CA HIS A 82 0.07 -4.40 5.69
C HIS A 82 -1.40 -4.57 6.08
N PHE A 83 -2.26 -3.64 5.66
CA PHE A 83 -3.70 -3.75 5.76
C PHE A 83 -4.41 -3.34 4.46
N ILE A 84 -5.56 -3.93 4.20
CA ILE A 84 -6.35 -3.73 2.98
C ILE A 84 -7.85 -3.65 3.29
N PRO A 85 -8.64 -2.95 2.48
CA PRO A 85 -10.09 -3.00 2.62
C PRO A 85 -10.60 -4.35 2.09
N VAL A 86 -11.44 -5.02 2.87
CA VAL A 86 -11.96 -6.37 2.56
C VAL A 86 -13.49 -6.42 2.52
N GLY A 87 -14.14 -5.29 2.65
CA GLY A 87 -15.58 -5.17 2.56
C GLY A 87 -16.11 -3.85 3.12
N PHE A 88 -17.36 -3.57 2.81
CA PHE A 88 -18.11 -2.46 3.36
C PHE A 88 -19.53 -2.95 3.67
N ALA A 89 -19.94 -2.88 4.91
CA ALA A 89 -21.25 -3.34 5.34
C ALA A 89 -21.80 -2.45 6.46
N ASP A 90 -23.08 -2.12 6.38
CA ASP A 90 -23.78 -1.32 7.39
C ASP A 90 -23.10 0.03 7.73
N GLY A 91 -22.45 0.64 6.72
CA GLY A 91 -21.71 1.88 6.91
C GLY A 91 -20.34 1.70 7.59
N VAL A 92 -19.86 0.47 7.78
CA VAL A 92 -18.60 0.13 8.43
C VAL A 92 -17.61 -0.43 7.39
N LEU A 93 -16.43 0.16 7.30
CA LEU A 93 -15.35 -0.36 6.50
C LEU A 93 -14.73 -1.58 7.20
N GLN A 94 -14.70 -2.71 6.50
CA GLN A 94 -14.03 -3.92 6.96
C GLN A 94 -12.60 -3.91 6.44
N VAL A 95 -11.63 -4.00 7.35
CA VAL A 95 -10.21 -3.93 7.02
C VAL A 95 -9.53 -5.24 7.41
N GLY A 96 -8.90 -5.87 6.45
CA GLY A 96 -8.05 -7.03 6.69
C GLY A 96 -6.64 -6.58 7.06
N MET A 97 -6.09 -7.09 8.14
CA MET A 97 -4.78 -6.78 8.67
C MET A 97 -3.97 -8.07 8.86
N VAL A 98 -2.71 -8.06 8.46
CA VAL A 98 -1.81 -9.22 8.60
C VAL A 98 -1.23 -9.31 10.00
N ASP A 99 -0.82 -8.16 10.55
CA ASP A 99 -0.20 -8.06 11.87
C ASP A 99 -0.91 -7.01 12.74
N PRO A 100 -1.76 -7.46 13.67
CA PRO A 100 -2.48 -6.56 14.56
C PRO A 100 -1.64 -6.01 15.72
N ASP A 101 -0.42 -6.52 15.96
CA ASP A 101 0.49 -6.00 16.99
C ASP A 101 1.21 -4.73 16.54
N ASN A 102 1.22 -4.46 15.25
CA ASN A 102 1.85 -3.27 14.71
C ASN A 102 1.03 -2.02 15.08
N LEU A 103 1.53 -1.26 16.05
CA LEU A 103 0.88 -0.04 16.54
C LEU A 103 0.81 1.04 15.45
N GLU A 104 1.85 1.16 14.63
CA GLU A 104 1.90 2.13 13.54
C GLU A 104 0.80 1.86 12.50
N SER A 105 0.57 0.59 12.16
CA SER A 105 -0.51 0.18 11.27
C SER A 105 -1.90 0.52 11.83
N ARG A 106 -2.08 0.33 13.15
CA ARG A 106 -3.36 0.67 13.81
C ARG A 106 -3.59 2.17 13.85
N ASP A 107 -2.57 2.96 14.16
CA ASP A 107 -2.64 4.42 14.18
C ASP A 107 -2.91 4.99 12.79
N ALA A 108 -2.24 4.47 11.76
CA ALA A 108 -2.50 4.83 10.37
C ALA A 108 -3.94 4.51 9.94
N LEU A 109 -4.45 3.34 10.29
CA LEU A 109 -5.83 2.96 10.02
C LEU A 109 -6.84 3.89 10.72
N GLN A 110 -6.59 4.22 11.99
CA GLN A 110 -7.40 5.16 12.76
C GLN A 110 -7.40 6.55 12.08
N PHE A 111 -6.26 7.01 11.59
CA PHE A 111 -6.14 8.27 10.89
C PHE A 111 -6.93 8.27 9.56
N ILE A 112 -6.79 7.22 8.74
CA ILE A 112 -7.51 7.07 7.47
C ILE A 112 -9.02 7.04 7.73
N ALA A 113 -9.49 6.25 8.68
CA ALA A 113 -10.91 6.14 9.03
C ALA A 113 -11.48 7.48 9.52
N SER A 114 -10.72 8.20 10.35
CA SER A 114 -11.11 9.53 10.83
C SER A 114 -11.21 10.55 9.70
N LYS A 115 -10.26 10.52 8.75
CA LYS A 115 -10.27 11.39 7.57
C LYS A 115 -11.47 11.14 6.66
N LEU A 116 -11.86 9.88 6.52
CA LEU A 116 -13.01 9.46 5.73
C LEU A 116 -14.35 9.63 6.49
N ASN A 117 -14.28 9.85 7.80
CA ASN A 117 -15.43 9.87 8.70
C ASN A 117 -16.26 8.56 8.61
N ILE A 118 -15.59 7.42 8.51
CA ILE A 118 -16.18 6.09 8.37
C ILE A 118 -15.66 5.21 9.51
N PRO A 119 -16.56 4.54 10.28
CA PRO A 119 -16.14 3.55 11.25
C PRO A 119 -15.53 2.33 10.56
N PHE A 120 -14.61 1.66 11.24
CA PHE A 120 -13.96 0.46 10.71
C PHE A 120 -14.02 -0.71 11.68
N LYS A 121 -13.88 -1.91 11.11
CA LYS A 121 -13.75 -3.17 11.85
C LYS A 121 -12.56 -3.96 11.29
N ILE A 122 -11.67 -4.40 12.18
CA ILE A 122 -10.49 -5.17 11.82
C ILE A 122 -10.83 -6.65 11.77
N PHE A 123 -10.28 -7.32 10.75
CA PHE A 123 -10.26 -8.75 10.57
C PHE A 123 -8.81 -9.21 10.35
N LEU A 124 -8.48 -10.40 10.81
CA LEU A 124 -7.21 -11.02 10.44
C LEU A 124 -7.33 -11.68 9.07
N ILE A 125 -6.30 -11.49 8.26
CA ILE A 125 -6.16 -12.11 6.95
C ILE A 125 -4.79 -12.78 6.83
N SER A 126 -4.69 -13.78 5.96
CA SER A 126 -3.42 -14.41 5.65
C SER A 126 -2.54 -13.48 4.81
N LYS A 127 -1.23 -13.69 4.90
CA LYS A 127 -0.25 -12.98 4.07
C LYS A 127 -0.44 -13.29 2.58
N SER A 128 -0.83 -14.53 2.27
CA SER A 128 -1.18 -14.95 0.91
C SER A 128 -2.37 -14.16 0.36
N ASN A 129 -3.45 -14.01 1.13
CA ASN A 129 -4.60 -13.20 0.73
C ASN A 129 -4.24 -11.73 0.58
N PHE A 130 -3.43 -11.18 1.49
CA PHE A 130 -2.95 -9.81 1.40
C PHE A 130 -2.19 -9.57 0.09
N ASN A 131 -1.22 -10.44 -0.24
CA ASN A 131 -0.44 -10.32 -1.47
C ASN A 131 -1.31 -10.44 -2.74
N ALA A 132 -2.27 -11.37 -2.75
CA ALA A 132 -3.19 -11.53 -3.87
C ALA A 132 -4.04 -10.26 -4.13
N VAL A 133 -4.50 -9.59 -3.07
CA VAL A 133 -5.24 -8.33 -3.20
C VAL A 133 -4.32 -7.17 -3.65
N LEU A 134 -3.05 -7.16 -3.24
CA LEU A 134 -2.09 -6.16 -3.72
C LEU A 134 -1.89 -6.22 -5.25
N GLU A 135 -1.95 -7.40 -5.86
CA GLU A 135 -1.88 -7.51 -7.32
C GLU A 135 -3.07 -6.79 -8.01
N ASN A 136 -4.24 -6.74 -7.36
CA ASN A 136 -5.38 -5.99 -7.87
C ASN A 136 -5.11 -4.48 -7.88
N TYR A 137 -4.43 -3.94 -6.87
CA TYR A 137 -4.01 -2.53 -6.88
C TYR A 137 -3.07 -2.22 -8.04
N LYS A 138 -2.10 -3.09 -8.32
CA LYS A 138 -1.16 -2.92 -9.43
C LYS A 138 -1.86 -2.96 -10.79
N SER A 139 -2.85 -3.84 -10.95
CA SER A 139 -3.65 -3.93 -12.17
C SER A 139 -4.38 -2.62 -12.44
N LEU A 140 -4.94 -2.00 -11.40
CA LEU A 140 -5.63 -0.70 -11.48
C LEU A 140 -4.68 0.42 -11.89
N THR A 141 -3.50 0.48 -11.27
CA THR A 141 -2.49 1.48 -11.57
C THR A 141 -1.99 1.33 -13.01
N GLY A 142 -1.81 0.09 -13.47
CA GLY A 142 -1.41 -0.23 -14.84
C GLY A 142 -2.42 0.18 -15.90
N GLU A 143 -3.72 -0.03 -15.67
CA GLU A 143 -4.79 0.39 -16.59
C GLU A 143 -4.91 1.92 -16.67
N VAL A 144 -4.77 2.62 -15.54
CA VAL A 144 -4.79 4.10 -15.52
C VAL A 144 -3.59 4.66 -16.27
N HIS A 145 -2.39 4.12 -16.10
CA HIS A 145 -1.20 4.56 -16.84
C HIS A 145 -1.33 4.30 -18.34
N LYS A 146 -1.91 3.16 -18.72
CA LYS A 146 -2.15 2.84 -20.13
C LYS A 146 -3.16 3.80 -20.75
N ALA A 147 -4.27 4.07 -20.08
CA ALA A 147 -5.29 5.01 -20.55
C ALA A 147 -4.76 6.45 -20.64
N LEU A 148 -3.92 6.89 -19.68
CA LEU A 148 -3.27 8.21 -19.73
C LEU A 148 -2.27 8.29 -20.89
N SER A 149 -1.46 7.26 -21.13
CA SER A 149 -0.51 7.19 -22.24
C SER A 149 -1.20 7.19 -23.58
N GLU A 150 -2.35 6.53 -23.72
CA GLU A 150 -3.18 6.55 -24.94
C GLU A 150 -3.77 7.94 -25.18
N LEU A 151 -4.26 8.63 -24.14
CA LEU A 151 -4.77 10.00 -24.23
C LEU A 151 -3.66 11.03 -24.56
N GLU A 152 -2.47 10.90 -23.98
CA GLU A 152 -1.32 11.75 -24.30
C GLU A 152 -0.84 11.52 -25.74
N GLY A 153 -0.95 10.28 -26.25
CA GLY A 153 -0.67 9.96 -27.65
C GLY A 153 -1.67 10.58 -28.64
N GLU A 154 -2.93 10.73 -28.24
CA GLU A 154 -3.96 11.39 -29.04
C GLU A 154 -3.90 12.93 -28.97
N LEU A 155 -3.31 13.48 -27.92
CA LEU A 155 -3.16 14.93 -27.68
C LEU A 155 -1.88 15.54 -28.26
N THR A 156 -1.07 14.77 -28.99
CA THR A 156 0.04 15.38 -29.75
C THR A 156 -0.56 16.30 -30.83
N PRO A 157 -0.34 17.63 -30.76
CA PRO A 157 -0.93 18.54 -31.70
C PRO A 157 -0.37 18.29 -33.10
N LEU A 158 -1.24 18.17 -34.06
CA LEU A 158 -0.92 18.32 -35.48
C LEU A 158 -0.39 19.76 -35.69
N THR A 159 0.88 19.98 -35.44
CA THR A 159 1.57 21.18 -35.90
C THR A 159 2.79 20.73 -36.68
N GLU A 160 2.61 20.52 -37.95
CA GLU A 160 3.58 20.90 -38.99
C GLU A 160 3.00 20.57 -40.36
N THR A 161 2.26 21.52 -40.91
CA THR A 161 2.28 21.76 -42.38
C THR A 161 1.96 23.22 -42.62
N SER A 162 2.98 24.03 -42.69
CA SER A 162 2.93 25.19 -43.57
C SER A 162 4.28 25.41 -44.23
N HIS A 163 4.20 25.21 -45.49
CA HIS A 163 5.14 25.51 -46.53
C HIS A 163 5.88 26.82 -46.38
N GLY A 164 7.12 26.76 -46.85
CA GLY A 164 8.07 27.81 -47.01
C GLY A 164 7.64 29.06 -47.69
N ILE A 165 8.47 30.05 -47.60
CA ILE A 165 8.98 30.91 -48.72
C ILE A 165 9.96 31.93 -48.11
N SER A 166 11.18 31.82 -48.64
CA SER A 166 12.10 32.87 -49.09
C SER A 166 12.66 33.98 -48.14
N LYS A 167 13.91 33.81 -47.91
CA LYS A 167 15.10 34.68 -48.11
C LYS A 167 15.20 36.11 -47.48
N PRO A 168 16.42 36.57 -47.25
CA PRO A 168 16.83 37.48 -46.20
C PRO A 168 17.00 38.91 -46.71
N VAL A 169 16.88 39.88 -45.81
CA VAL A 169 17.42 41.23 -45.99
C VAL A 169 18.24 41.57 -44.75
N LYS A 170 19.50 41.89 -45.04
CA LYS A 170 20.46 42.57 -44.17
C LYS A 170 20.02 44.01 -43.93
N ASP A 171 20.30 44.51 -42.78
CA ASP A 171 21.15 45.68 -42.47
C ASP A 171 20.74 46.30 -41.11
N ALA A 172 21.69 46.23 -40.20
CA ALA A 172 22.39 47.28 -39.50
C ALA A 172 21.53 48.45 -38.91
N HIS A 173 21.57 48.62 -37.61
CA HIS A 173 22.17 49.75 -36.92
C HIS A 173 22.05 49.64 -35.39
N THR A 174 23.22 49.60 -34.82
CA THR A 174 23.69 50.15 -33.55
C THR A 174 22.77 51.17 -32.88
N ARG A 175 22.59 51.03 -31.57
CA ARG A 175 22.84 52.04 -30.51
C ARG A 175 22.29 51.53 -29.15
N GLU A 176 23.23 51.27 -28.24
CA GLU A 176 23.46 51.97 -26.98
C GLU A 176 22.36 51.94 -25.93
N ALA A 177 22.77 51.36 -24.80
CA ALA A 177 22.16 51.48 -23.49
C ALA A 177 22.27 52.93 -22.94
N PRO A 178 21.57 53.32 -21.90
CA PRO A 178 22.19 53.38 -20.58
C PRO A 178 21.28 52.88 -19.44
N GLU A 179 21.88 52.18 -18.53
CA GLU A 179 22.21 52.39 -17.12
C GLU A 179 21.18 53.07 -16.21
N ASP A 180 21.03 52.37 -15.06
CA ASP A 180 20.73 52.88 -13.71
C ASP A 180 19.37 53.53 -13.42
N ILE A 181 18.75 53.01 -12.37
CA ILE A 181 18.57 53.70 -11.09
C ILE A 181 18.07 52.75 -10.01
N PHE A 182 18.83 52.71 -8.94
CA PHE A 182 18.52 52.34 -7.56
C PHE A 182 17.24 53.00 -7.00
N TYR A 183 16.64 52.33 -6.00
CA TYR A 183 16.19 52.73 -4.66
C TYR A 183 15.30 51.62 -4.12
N GLN A 184 15.68 50.89 -3.10
CA GLN A 184 15.56 51.05 -1.63
C GLN A 184 14.22 51.71 -1.18
N GLU A 185 13.41 50.89 -0.56
CA GLU A 185 12.98 50.85 0.86
C GLU A 185 12.19 49.58 1.13
#